data_ded05b68da697c82777f7864170c3d53
#
_entry.id   ded05b68da697c82777f7864170c3d53
#
_cell.length_a   1.000
_cell.length_b   1.000
_cell.length_c   1.000
_cell.angle_alpha   90.00
_cell.angle_beta   90.00
_cell.angle_gamma   90.00
#
_symmetry.space_group_name_H-M   'P 1'
#
loop_
_entity.id
_entity.type
_entity.pdbx_description
1 polymer ?
#
loop_
_entity_poly.entity_id
_entity_poly.type
_entity_poly.pdbx_seq_one_letter_code
_entity_poly.pdbx_strand_id
1 'polypeptide(L)'
;MKIKEYNAFGIKFYNMRIMTILFVSCFCILYKNQKGTNSIMRKRVLVAQSGGPTVAINASLAGVIAGVVRSGEYERIIGAANGILGVLNERFTDLSIFENDVKAGNDSISDIVTSGNDDVQKAWCPKSKLDRLAVTPSMYLGSCRFKLPFYEEDSRLYEKIFAILDKNNIGMFFYIGGNDSMDTVSKLSRYAATVGSDIRIIGVPKTIDN
;
A
#
# COMPACT_ATOMS: atom_id res chain seq x y z
N MET A 1 -24.35 -23.56 -12.32
CA MET A 1 -24.07 -22.75 -13.53
C MET A 1 -22.68 -22.12 -13.32
N LYS A 2 -21.65 -22.62 -14.02
CA LYS A 2 -20.28 -22.16 -13.84
C LYS A 2 -20.04 -20.98 -14.75
N ILE A 3 -19.86 -19.78 -14.18
CA ILE A 3 -19.48 -18.59 -14.95
C ILE A 3 -17.95 -18.69 -15.15
N LYS A 4 -17.54 -18.90 -16.40
CA LYS A 4 -16.16 -18.77 -16.84
C LYS A 4 -16.02 -17.36 -17.41
N GLU A 5 -15.45 -16.44 -16.64
CA GLU A 5 -15.01 -15.16 -17.20
C GLU A 5 -13.49 -15.18 -17.38
N TYR A 6 -13.07 -15.03 -18.63
CA TYR A 6 -11.68 -14.76 -19.01
C TYR A 6 -11.59 -13.29 -19.40
N ASN A 7 -10.61 -12.58 -18.85
CA ASN A 7 -10.27 -11.26 -19.35
C ASN A 7 -9.04 -11.31 -20.28
N ALA A 8 -8.69 -10.17 -20.89
CA ALA A 8 -7.70 -10.02 -21.97
C ALA A 8 -6.29 -10.56 -21.65
N PHE A 9 -6.01 -11.05 -20.42
CA PHE A 9 -4.71 -11.55 -19.99
C PHE A 9 -4.74 -13.04 -19.61
N GLY A 10 -5.87 -13.75 -19.78
CA GLY A 10 -5.92 -15.21 -19.54
C GLY A 10 -5.78 -15.65 -18.09
N ILE A 11 -5.95 -14.74 -17.12
CA ILE A 11 -5.76 -15.03 -15.70
C ILE A 11 -7.08 -15.49 -15.08
N LYS A 12 -7.12 -16.73 -14.55
CA LYS A 12 -8.23 -17.27 -13.78
C LYS A 12 -8.25 -16.64 -12.38
N PHE A 13 -9.28 -15.89 -12.07
CA PHE A 13 -9.45 -15.28 -10.75
C PHE A 13 -10.00 -16.30 -9.74
N TYR A 14 -9.14 -16.88 -8.91
CA TYR A 14 -9.56 -17.80 -7.86
C TYR A 14 -9.36 -17.28 -6.43
N ASN A 15 -8.64 -16.15 -6.23
CA ASN A 15 -8.44 -15.62 -4.90
C ASN A 15 -8.14 -14.12 -4.92
N MET A 16 -9.05 -13.32 -4.42
CA MET A 16 -8.95 -11.86 -4.40
C MET A 16 -7.76 -11.32 -3.60
N ARG A 17 -7.25 -12.09 -2.62
CA ARG A 17 -6.01 -11.76 -1.89
C ARG A 17 -4.80 -11.71 -2.82
N ILE A 18 -4.71 -12.69 -3.73
CA ILE A 18 -3.64 -12.77 -4.73
C ILE A 18 -3.72 -11.59 -5.70
N MET A 19 -4.93 -11.23 -6.12
CA MET A 19 -5.17 -10.07 -6.99
C MET A 19 -4.66 -8.76 -6.40
N THR A 20 -4.92 -8.51 -5.13
CA THR A 20 -4.48 -7.27 -4.48
C THR A 20 -2.95 -7.21 -4.36
N ILE A 21 -2.32 -8.34 -4.02
CA ILE A 21 -0.86 -8.45 -3.97
C ILE A 21 -0.26 -8.23 -5.36
N LEU A 22 -0.82 -8.88 -6.40
CA LEU A 22 -0.39 -8.75 -7.80
C LEU A 22 -0.53 -7.32 -8.30
N PHE A 23 -1.68 -6.70 -8.07
CA PHE A 23 -1.96 -5.34 -8.53
C PHE A 23 -0.97 -4.33 -7.94
N VAL A 24 -0.72 -4.39 -6.65
CA VAL A 24 0.21 -3.48 -5.97
C VAL A 24 1.65 -3.75 -6.39
N SER A 25 2.07 -5.03 -6.49
CA SER A 25 3.42 -5.39 -6.94
C SER A 25 3.65 -4.99 -8.40
N CYS A 26 2.68 -5.24 -9.28
CA CYS A 26 2.74 -4.84 -10.70
C CYS A 26 2.77 -3.31 -10.85
N PHE A 27 1.98 -2.59 -10.06
CA PHE A 27 1.96 -1.12 -10.06
C PHE A 27 3.33 -0.55 -9.67
N CYS A 28 3.97 -1.07 -8.64
CA CYS A 28 5.32 -0.66 -8.23
C CYS A 28 6.37 -0.94 -9.32
N ILE A 29 6.24 -2.07 -10.04
CA ILE A 29 7.16 -2.45 -11.12
C ILE A 29 6.96 -1.59 -12.38
N LEU A 30 5.71 -1.35 -12.79
CA LEU A 30 5.38 -0.52 -13.95
C LEU A 30 5.83 0.94 -13.75
N TYR A 31 5.87 1.40 -12.52
CA TYR A 31 6.29 2.75 -12.18
C TYR A 31 7.79 2.98 -12.36
N LYS A 32 8.62 1.94 -12.36
CA LYS A 32 10.07 2.01 -12.62
C LYS A 32 10.41 2.62 -13.99
N ASN A 33 9.48 2.60 -14.93
CA ASN A 33 9.71 3.04 -16.32
C ASN A 33 9.40 4.51 -16.61
N GLN A 34 8.95 5.30 -15.62
CA GLN A 34 8.69 6.74 -15.80
C GLN A 34 9.81 7.61 -15.19
N LYS A 35 11.05 7.39 -15.60
CA LYS A 35 12.15 8.29 -15.26
C LYS A 35 12.17 9.49 -16.19
N GLY A 36 11.83 10.64 -15.64
CA GLY A 36 12.03 11.92 -16.31
C GLY A 36 11.66 13.08 -15.40
N THR A 37 12.48 13.35 -14.38
CA THR A 37 12.77 14.69 -13.83
C THR A 37 13.75 14.55 -12.66
N ASN A 38 14.73 15.45 -12.55
CA ASN A 38 15.66 15.60 -11.42
C ASN A 38 14.92 16.06 -10.16
N SER A 39 14.06 15.22 -9.58
CA SER A 39 13.51 15.45 -8.25
C SER A 39 14.46 14.85 -7.22
N ILE A 40 14.70 15.56 -6.15
CA ILE A 40 15.42 15.04 -4.96
C ILE A 40 14.76 13.73 -4.58
N MET A 41 15.48 12.60 -4.76
CA MET A 41 14.93 11.28 -4.46
C MET A 41 14.61 11.21 -2.98
N ARG A 42 13.32 11.24 -2.65
CA ARG A 42 12.87 11.03 -1.28
C ARG A 42 13.03 9.56 -0.92
N LYS A 43 13.59 9.32 0.24
CA LYS A 43 14.13 8.00 0.59
C LYS A 43 13.14 7.09 1.33
N ARG A 44 11.97 7.60 1.75
CA ARG A 44 11.02 6.84 2.56
C ARG A 44 9.67 6.70 1.90
N VAL A 45 9.07 5.54 2.15
CA VAL A 45 7.67 5.27 1.81
C VAL A 45 6.86 5.19 3.10
N LEU A 46 5.72 5.87 3.12
CA LEU A 46 4.74 5.79 4.19
C LEU A 46 3.57 4.92 3.75
N VAL A 47 3.10 4.04 4.62
CA VAL A 47 1.89 3.24 4.39
C VAL A 47 0.91 3.46 5.53
N ALA A 48 -0.36 3.65 5.23
CA ALA A 48 -1.43 3.70 6.22
C ALA A 48 -2.59 2.79 5.82
N GLN A 49 -3.30 2.29 6.83
CA GLN A 49 -4.52 1.49 6.66
C GLN A 49 -5.71 2.22 7.26
N SER A 50 -6.91 2.09 6.66
CA SER A 50 -8.14 2.69 7.17
C SER A 50 -9.37 1.92 6.71
N GLY A 51 -10.53 2.25 7.29
CA GLY A 51 -11.80 1.57 7.03
C GLY A 51 -12.01 0.35 7.92
N GLY A 52 -12.90 -0.54 7.52
CA GLY A 52 -13.20 -1.77 8.24
C GLY A 52 -12.13 -2.86 8.02
N PRO A 53 -11.86 -3.70 9.03
CA PRO A 53 -10.94 -4.82 8.87
C PRO A 53 -11.51 -5.86 7.90
N THR A 54 -10.64 -6.39 7.03
CA THR A 54 -10.96 -7.51 6.14
C THR A 54 -9.77 -8.45 6.05
N VAL A 55 -9.97 -9.61 5.45
CA VAL A 55 -8.88 -10.59 5.22
C VAL A 55 -7.84 -10.08 4.22
N ALA A 56 -8.20 -9.14 3.35
CA ALA A 56 -7.33 -8.66 2.28
C ALA A 56 -6.46 -7.45 2.68
N ILE A 57 -6.79 -6.73 3.75
CA ILE A 57 -6.13 -5.46 4.03
C ILE A 57 -4.66 -5.62 4.43
N ASN A 58 -4.33 -6.67 5.19
CA ASN A 58 -2.94 -6.99 5.51
C ASN A 58 -2.20 -7.64 4.33
N ALA A 59 -2.91 -8.37 3.46
CA ALA A 59 -2.34 -8.86 2.21
C ALA A 59 -1.93 -7.68 1.30
N SER A 60 -2.75 -6.63 1.24
CA SER A 60 -2.40 -5.39 0.52
C SER A 60 -1.17 -4.71 1.12
N LEU A 61 -1.07 -4.64 2.45
CA LEU A 61 0.12 -4.10 3.13
C LEU A 61 1.36 -4.91 2.80
N ALA A 62 1.29 -6.24 2.87
CA ALA A 62 2.39 -7.13 2.53
C ALA A 62 2.82 -6.96 1.06
N GLY A 63 1.87 -6.82 0.14
CA GLY A 63 2.13 -6.54 -1.27
C GLY A 63 2.83 -5.20 -1.50
N VAL A 64 2.42 -4.13 -0.80
CA VAL A 64 3.10 -2.83 -0.84
C VAL A 64 4.54 -2.97 -0.36
N ILE A 65 4.77 -3.61 0.80
CA ILE A 65 6.12 -3.81 1.35
C ILE A 65 6.99 -4.57 0.34
N ALA A 66 6.51 -5.71 -0.15
CA ALA A 66 7.25 -6.52 -1.11
C ALA A 66 7.58 -5.76 -2.40
N GLY A 67 6.60 -5.06 -2.98
CA GLY A 67 6.77 -4.28 -4.21
C GLY A 67 7.78 -3.14 -4.05
N VAL A 68 7.69 -2.39 -2.97
CA VAL A 68 8.61 -1.27 -2.69
C VAL A 68 10.03 -1.77 -2.45
N VAL A 69 10.22 -2.83 -1.66
CA VAL A 69 11.55 -3.40 -1.40
C VAL A 69 12.20 -3.91 -2.69
N ARG A 70 11.42 -4.63 -3.52
CA ARG A 70 11.93 -5.18 -4.80
C ARG A 70 12.21 -4.10 -5.83
N SER A 71 11.54 -2.94 -5.77
CA SER A 71 11.86 -1.81 -6.67
C SER A 71 13.27 -1.27 -6.45
N GLY A 72 13.78 -1.34 -5.22
CA GLY A 72 15.08 -0.80 -4.84
C GLY A 72 15.19 0.73 -4.90
N GLU A 73 14.06 1.44 -5.09
CA GLU A 73 14.05 2.90 -5.26
C GLU A 73 13.97 3.67 -3.94
N TYR A 74 13.58 3.00 -2.87
CA TYR A 74 13.36 3.60 -1.54
C TYR A 74 14.19 2.90 -0.48
N GLU A 75 14.67 3.69 0.46
CA GLU A 75 15.57 3.21 1.52
C GLU A 75 14.80 2.51 2.65
N ARG A 76 13.59 2.99 2.98
CA ARG A 76 12.82 2.51 4.13
C ARG A 76 11.32 2.64 3.94
N ILE A 77 10.59 1.70 4.53
CA ILE A 77 9.14 1.74 4.64
C ILE A 77 8.74 1.93 6.10
N ILE A 78 7.85 2.87 6.36
CA ILE A 78 7.26 3.11 7.68
C ILE A 78 5.73 3.05 7.58
N GLY A 79 5.09 2.60 8.66
CA GLY A 79 3.64 2.55 8.77
C GLY A 79 3.09 3.71 9.62
N ALA A 80 1.99 4.32 9.22
CA ALA A 80 1.25 5.25 10.07
C ALA A 80 0.19 4.49 10.87
N ALA A 81 0.29 4.51 12.20
CA ALA A 81 -0.66 3.84 13.08
C ALA A 81 -1.99 4.59 13.12
N ASN A 82 -3.09 3.87 12.83
CA ASN A 82 -4.44 4.44 12.78
C ASN A 82 -4.65 5.48 11.66
N GLY A 83 -4.24 5.13 10.45
CA GLY A 83 -4.56 5.90 9.25
C GLY A 83 -4.02 7.32 9.24
N ILE A 84 -4.82 8.25 8.71
CA ILE A 84 -4.42 9.66 8.60
C ILE A 84 -4.23 10.35 9.96
N LEU A 85 -4.93 9.89 11.01
CA LEU A 85 -4.70 10.38 12.36
C LEU A 85 -3.32 10.02 12.89
N GLY A 86 -2.79 8.87 12.46
CA GLY A 86 -1.41 8.49 12.74
C GLY A 86 -0.40 9.41 12.09
N VAL A 87 -0.67 9.86 10.87
CA VAL A 87 0.16 10.86 10.19
C VAL A 87 0.13 12.18 10.96
N LEU A 88 -1.06 12.71 11.26
CA LEU A 88 -1.25 13.98 11.98
C LEU A 88 -0.61 14.02 13.37
N ASN A 89 -0.50 12.86 14.03
CA ASN A 89 0.09 12.72 15.36
C ASN A 89 1.52 12.13 15.32
N GLU A 90 2.11 12.00 14.15
CA GLU A 90 3.45 11.42 13.91
C GLU A 90 3.63 10.03 14.57
N ARG A 91 2.57 9.24 14.65
CA ARG A 91 2.63 7.87 15.21
C ARG A 91 3.06 6.90 14.13
N PHE A 92 4.36 6.74 13.98
CA PHE A 92 4.95 5.87 12.98
C PHE A 92 5.46 4.57 13.57
N THR A 93 5.31 3.48 12.80
CA THR A 93 5.77 2.13 13.11
C THR A 93 6.85 1.74 12.11
N ASP A 94 7.95 1.19 12.58
CA ASP A 94 9.00 0.66 11.72
C ASP A 94 8.56 -0.68 11.11
N LEU A 95 8.66 -0.81 9.79
CA LEU A 95 8.32 -2.02 9.04
C LEU A 95 9.56 -2.79 8.55
N SER A 96 10.75 -2.45 9.02
CA SER A 96 12.02 -3.08 8.62
C SER A 96 12.05 -4.59 8.86
N ILE A 97 11.31 -5.08 9.85
CA ILE A 97 11.18 -6.50 10.13
C ILE A 97 10.60 -7.29 8.96
N PHE A 98 9.72 -6.69 8.17
CA PHE A 98 9.14 -7.29 6.98
C PHE A 98 10.02 -7.04 5.74
N GLU A 99 10.68 -5.88 5.66
CA GLU A 99 11.64 -5.59 4.61
C GLU A 99 12.76 -6.63 4.58
N ASN A 100 13.26 -7.04 5.75
CA ASN A 100 14.33 -8.01 5.88
C ASN A 100 13.93 -9.38 5.32
N ASP A 101 12.67 -9.80 5.49
CA ASP A 101 12.18 -11.04 4.90
C ASP A 101 12.26 -11.00 3.37
N VAL A 102 11.87 -9.88 2.75
CA VAL A 102 11.93 -9.70 1.28
C VAL A 102 13.37 -9.63 0.79
N LYS A 103 14.23 -8.88 1.46
CA LYS A 103 15.66 -8.72 1.10
C LYS A 103 16.42 -10.04 1.18
N ALA A 104 16.05 -10.90 2.13
CA ALA A 104 16.64 -12.22 2.31
C ALA A 104 16.04 -13.29 1.37
N GLY A 105 15.02 -12.96 0.59
CA GLY A 105 14.32 -13.93 -0.27
C GLY A 105 13.52 -14.99 0.51
N ASN A 106 13.17 -14.69 1.76
CA ASN A 106 12.45 -15.61 2.63
C ASN A 106 10.93 -15.54 2.48
N ASP A 107 10.43 -14.57 1.71
CA ASP A 107 8.99 -14.42 1.47
C ASP A 107 8.49 -15.29 0.32
N SER A 108 7.29 -15.83 0.43
CA SER A 108 6.62 -16.63 -0.59
C SER A 108 5.73 -15.79 -1.52
N ILE A 109 5.70 -14.46 -1.35
CA ILE A 109 4.84 -13.58 -2.16
C ILE A 109 5.26 -13.62 -3.63
N SER A 110 6.56 -13.77 -3.92
CA SER A 110 7.07 -13.96 -5.28
C SER A 110 6.53 -15.23 -5.94
N ASP A 111 6.43 -16.32 -5.19
CA ASP A 111 5.98 -17.62 -5.71
C ASP A 111 4.51 -17.54 -6.15
N ILE A 112 3.69 -16.79 -5.41
CA ILE A 112 2.29 -16.52 -5.73
C ILE A 112 2.16 -15.71 -7.01
N VAL A 113 3.07 -14.74 -7.22
CA VAL A 113 3.05 -13.85 -8.38
C VAL A 113 3.50 -14.55 -9.66
N THR A 114 4.43 -15.52 -9.56
CA THR A 114 5.07 -16.15 -10.73
C THR A 114 4.44 -17.48 -11.14
N SER A 115 3.79 -18.17 -10.21
CA SER A 115 3.28 -19.52 -10.44
C SER A 115 1.83 -19.55 -10.81
N GLY A 116 1.28 -19.08 -11.79
CA GLY A 116 -0.14 -19.13 -12.20
C GLY A 116 -0.85 -20.51 -12.13
N ASN A 117 -0.36 -21.47 -11.34
CA ASN A 117 -0.84 -22.84 -11.24
C ASN A 117 -1.70 -23.07 -9.98
N ASP A 118 -2.82 -23.75 -10.18
CA ASP A 118 -3.80 -24.15 -9.14
C ASP A 118 -3.18 -25.01 -8.00
N ASP A 119 -2.05 -25.68 -8.24
CA ASP A 119 -1.37 -26.54 -7.28
C ASP A 119 -0.67 -25.77 -6.15
N VAL A 120 -0.30 -24.50 -6.35
CA VAL A 120 0.34 -23.67 -5.35
C VAL A 120 -0.62 -23.30 -4.21
N GLN A 121 -1.92 -23.25 -4.48
CA GLN A 121 -2.93 -22.93 -3.45
C GLN A 121 -3.10 -24.04 -2.39
N LYS A 122 -2.80 -25.29 -2.74
CA LYS A 122 -2.97 -26.43 -1.81
C LYS A 122 -1.85 -26.56 -0.79
N ALA A 123 -0.68 -25.97 -1.05
CA ALA A 123 0.53 -26.16 -0.25
C ALA A 123 1.13 -24.86 0.30
N TRP A 124 0.45 -23.71 0.17
CA TRP A 124 1.03 -22.45 0.64
C TRP A 124 1.05 -22.38 2.18
N CYS A 125 2.25 -22.50 2.73
CA CYS A 125 2.51 -22.36 4.16
C CYS A 125 3.33 -21.08 4.39
N PRO A 126 2.90 -20.17 5.29
CA PRO A 126 3.64 -18.95 5.60
C PRO A 126 5.03 -19.29 6.13
N LYS A 127 6.08 -18.91 5.41
CA LYS A 127 7.48 -19.16 5.77
C LYS A 127 8.08 -18.01 6.54
N SER A 128 7.69 -16.79 6.23
CA SER A 128 8.22 -15.55 6.79
C SER A 128 7.20 -14.78 7.63
N LYS A 129 7.65 -13.71 8.30
CA LYS A 129 6.74 -12.79 9.01
C LYS A 129 5.86 -12.03 8.03
N LEU A 130 6.40 -11.69 6.85
CA LEU A 130 5.65 -11.03 5.80
C LEU A 130 4.52 -11.93 5.27
N ASP A 131 4.80 -13.23 5.06
CA ASP A 131 3.77 -14.19 4.66
C ASP A 131 2.67 -14.31 5.71
N ARG A 132 3.05 -14.36 6.99
CA ARG A 132 2.09 -14.40 8.11
C ARG A 132 1.24 -13.14 8.14
N LEU A 133 1.83 -11.95 7.93
CA LEU A 133 1.10 -10.70 7.81
C LEU A 133 0.06 -10.80 6.69
N ALA A 134 0.43 -11.30 5.53
CA ALA A 134 -0.46 -11.39 4.36
C ALA A 134 -1.71 -12.25 4.60
N VAL A 135 -1.62 -13.28 5.46
CA VAL A 135 -2.75 -14.18 5.76
C VAL A 135 -3.48 -13.84 7.06
N THR A 136 -2.93 -12.96 7.88
CA THR A 136 -3.57 -12.58 9.14
C THR A 136 -4.72 -11.61 8.88
N PRO A 137 -5.96 -11.96 9.25
CA PRO A 137 -7.08 -11.04 9.18
C PRO A 137 -6.87 -9.84 10.11
N SER A 138 -7.64 -8.75 9.88
CA SER A 138 -7.57 -7.52 10.64
C SER A 138 -6.53 -6.52 10.09
N MET A 139 -6.26 -5.46 10.84
CA MET A 139 -5.41 -4.35 10.39
C MET A 139 -4.17 -4.24 11.26
N TYR A 140 -3.02 -4.51 10.68
CA TYR A 140 -1.74 -4.43 11.39
C TYR A 140 -1.43 -3.02 11.90
N LEU A 141 -1.70 -2.01 11.07
CA LEU A 141 -1.47 -0.61 11.42
C LEU A 141 -2.65 0.06 12.13
N GLY A 142 -3.74 -0.67 12.38
CA GLY A 142 -4.96 -0.11 12.93
C GLY A 142 -5.73 0.75 11.94
N SER A 143 -6.85 1.30 12.39
CA SER A 143 -7.77 2.11 11.58
C SER A 143 -8.14 3.42 12.27
N CYS A 144 -8.69 4.36 11.51
CA CYS A 144 -9.37 5.52 12.04
C CYS A 144 -10.67 5.79 11.27
N ARG A 145 -11.59 6.47 11.92
CA ARG A 145 -12.77 7.08 11.30
C ARG A 145 -12.57 8.58 11.31
N PHE A 146 -11.81 9.07 10.35
CA PHE A 146 -11.56 10.49 10.18
C PHE A 146 -11.85 10.87 8.73
N LYS A 147 -12.79 11.79 8.54
CA LYS A 147 -13.11 12.35 7.23
C LYS A 147 -12.34 13.65 7.07
N LEU A 148 -11.41 13.65 6.12
CA LEU A 148 -10.65 14.86 5.78
C LEU A 148 -11.61 15.88 5.15
N PRO A 149 -11.72 17.14 5.66
CA PRO A 149 -12.49 18.19 5.00
C PRO A 149 -11.87 18.53 3.64
N PHE A 150 -12.52 19.33 2.81
CA PHE A 150 -11.88 19.86 1.62
C PHE A 150 -10.82 20.92 2.03
N TYR A 151 -9.75 21.05 1.24
CA TYR A 151 -8.66 21.96 1.59
C TYR A 151 -9.09 23.45 1.50
N GLU A 152 -10.14 23.75 0.73
CA GLU A 152 -10.77 25.05 0.67
C GLU A 152 -11.48 25.41 2.00
N GLU A 153 -11.89 24.42 2.78
CA GLU A 153 -12.53 24.61 4.09
C GLU A 153 -11.49 24.71 5.22
N ASP A 154 -10.43 23.92 5.17
CA ASP A 154 -9.34 23.93 6.16
C ASP A 154 -7.98 23.57 5.52
N SER A 155 -7.31 24.57 4.96
CA SER A 155 -5.97 24.42 4.38
C SER A 155 -4.90 24.04 5.40
N ARG A 156 -5.01 24.50 6.65
CA ARG A 156 -4.01 24.29 7.70
C ARG A 156 -3.79 22.81 8.02
N LEU A 157 -4.86 22.01 7.89
CA LEU A 157 -4.77 20.57 8.12
C LEU A 157 -3.91 19.89 7.05
N TYR A 158 -4.05 20.30 5.80
CA TYR A 158 -3.24 19.82 4.68
C TYR A 158 -1.79 20.30 4.80
N GLU A 159 -1.58 21.57 5.10
CA GLU A 159 -0.25 22.13 5.35
C GLU A 159 0.48 21.34 6.43
N LYS A 160 -0.22 21.01 7.53
CA LYS A 160 0.33 20.18 8.61
C LYS A 160 0.70 18.77 8.12
N ILE A 161 -0.19 18.11 7.37
CA ILE A 161 0.08 16.77 6.83
C ILE A 161 1.33 16.81 5.93
N PHE A 162 1.39 17.73 4.98
CA PHE A 162 2.52 17.83 4.05
C PHE A 162 3.81 18.22 4.75
N ALA A 163 3.77 19.12 5.72
CA ALA A 163 4.92 19.45 6.55
C ALA A 163 5.47 18.21 7.30
N ILE A 164 4.58 17.36 7.81
CA ILE A 164 4.99 16.10 8.46
C ILE A 164 5.59 15.12 7.45
N LEU A 165 5.01 15.00 6.26
CA LEU A 165 5.53 14.14 5.20
C LEU A 165 6.93 14.63 4.75
N ASP A 166 7.11 15.93 4.58
CA ASP A 166 8.40 16.56 4.23
C ASP A 166 9.45 16.36 5.32
N LYS A 167 9.10 16.66 6.57
CA LYS A 167 9.96 16.47 7.76
C LYS A 167 10.50 15.04 7.84
N ASN A 168 9.67 14.06 7.49
CA ASN A 168 10.02 12.65 7.54
C ASN A 168 10.64 12.12 6.24
N ASN A 169 10.92 12.99 5.27
CA ASN A 169 11.49 12.65 3.97
C ASN A 169 10.67 11.61 3.20
N ILE A 170 9.34 11.75 3.22
CA ILE A 170 8.42 10.85 2.52
C ILE A 170 8.32 11.24 1.06
N GLY A 171 8.66 10.31 0.16
CA GLY A 171 8.49 10.49 -1.29
C GLY A 171 7.24 9.83 -1.85
N MET A 172 6.70 8.84 -1.12
CA MET A 172 5.51 8.12 -1.53
C MET A 172 4.65 7.75 -0.31
N PHE A 173 3.34 7.97 -0.44
CA PHE A 173 2.38 7.65 0.59
C PHE A 173 1.30 6.72 0.04
N PHE A 174 1.28 5.46 0.50
CA PHE A 174 0.22 4.50 0.22
C PHE A 174 -0.86 4.58 1.29
N TYR A 175 -2.11 4.70 0.86
CA TYR A 175 -3.25 4.65 1.76
C TYR A 175 -4.19 3.52 1.36
N ILE A 176 -4.24 2.48 2.19
CA ILE A 176 -5.02 1.26 1.94
C ILE A 176 -6.36 1.38 2.66
N GLY A 177 -7.48 1.27 1.94
CA GLY A 177 -8.78 1.33 2.59
C GLY A 177 -9.98 1.43 1.65
N GLY A 178 -11.15 1.65 2.23
CA GLY A 178 -12.42 1.74 1.53
C GLY A 178 -12.66 3.12 0.87
N ASN A 179 -13.93 3.40 0.56
CA ASN A 179 -14.33 4.60 -0.16
C ASN A 179 -13.89 5.91 0.52
N ASP A 180 -14.05 6.03 1.85
CA ASP A 180 -13.61 7.23 2.58
C ASP A 180 -12.09 7.41 2.53
N SER A 181 -11.34 6.30 2.47
CA SER A 181 -9.89 6.35 2.32
C SER A 181 -9.51 6.80 0.91
N MET A 182 -10.23 6.37 -0.11
CA MET A 182 -10.02 6.81 -1.49
C MET A 182 -10.42 8.28 -1.67
N ASP A 183 -11.46 8.77 -1.00
CA ASP A 183 -11.79 10.19 -0.93
C ASP A 183 -10.64 11.01 -0.31
N THR A 184 -10.08 10.53 0.80
CA THR A 184 -8.89 11.14 1.43
C THR A 184 -7.71 11.20 0.46
N VAL A 185 -7.42 10.10 -0.26
CA VAL A 185 -6.36 10.05 -1.29
C VAL A 185 -6.60 11.08 -2.39
N SER A 186 -7.84 11.16 -2.90
CA SER A 186 -8.22 12.13 -3.94
C SER A 186 -7.97 13.57 -3.48
N LYS A 187 -8.40 13.90 -2.26
CA LYS A 187 -8.21 15.23 -1.66
C LYS A 187 -6.73 15.58 -1.47
N LEU A 188 -5.95 14.66 -0.90
CA LEU A 188 -4.50 14.87 -0.72
C LEU A 188 -3.77 15.02 -2.05
N SER A 189 -4.13 14.22 -3.07
CA SER A 189 -3.53 14.30 -4.40
C SER A 189 -3.82 15.63 -5.09
N ARG A 190 -5.05 16.15 -4.95
CA ARG A 190 -5.42 17.48 -5.48
C ARG A 190 -4.62 18.58 -4.79
N TYR A 191 -4.53 18.55 -3.48
CA TYR A 191 -3.74 19.52 -2.74
C TYR A 191 -2.25 19.45 -3.11
N ALA A 192 -1.68 18.24 -3.24
CA ALA A 192 -0.30 18.06 -3.70
C ALA A 192 -0.05 18.75 -5.05
N ALA A 193 -0.98 18.59 -6.00
CA ALA A 193 -0.89 19.24 -7.31
C ALA A 193 -0.98 20.77 -7.20
N THR A 194 -1.84 21.29 -6.32
CA THR A 194 -2.01 22.73 -6.12
C THR A 194 -0.74 23.40 -5.55
N VAL A 195 -0.05 22.72 -4.62
CA VAL A 195 1.17 23.26 -3.99
C VAL A 195 2.46 22.84 -4.70
N GLY A 196 2.36 22.10 -5.81
CA GLY A 196 3.52 21.61 -6.56
C GLY A 196 4.38 20.62 -5.79
N SER A 197 3.78 19.85 -4.86
CA SER A 197 4.50 18.82 -4.11
C SER A 197 4.85 17.62 -4.99
N ASP A 198 6.06 17.10 -4.85
CA ASP A 198 6.54 15.90 -5.54
C ASP A 198 6.18 14.59 -4.82
N ILE A 199 5.50 14.67 -3.67
CA ILE A 199 5.04 13.51 -2.92
C ILE A 199 3.94 12.79 -3.70
N ARG A 200 4.13 11.50 -3.91
CA ARG A 200 3.18 10.64 -4.62
C ARG A 200 2.19 10.04 -3.65
N ILE A 201 0.92 10.34 -3.83
CA ILE A 201 -0.17 9.80 -3.01
C ILE A 201 -0.86 8.69 -3.79
N ILE A 202 -0.86 7.46 -3.26
CA ILE A 202 -1.37 6.27 -3.94
C ILE A 202 -2.43 5.61 -3.08
N GLY A 203 -3.64 5.49 -3.63
CA GLY A 203 -4.72 4.73 -3.02
C GLY A 203 -4.64 3.25 -3.39
N VAL A 204 -4.79 2.40 -2.40
CA VAL A 204 -4.98 0.95 -2.58
C VAL A 204 -6.40 0.62 -2.12
N PRO A 205 -7.35 0.46 -3.07
CA PRO A 205 -8.74 0.26 -2.72
C PRO A 205 -8.95 -1.10 -2.08
N LYS A 206 -9.74 -1.11 -1.01
CA LYS A 206 -10.21 -2.28 -0.31
C LYS A 206 -11.71 -2.13 -0.06
N THR A 207 -12.50 -3.04 -0.55
CA THR A 207 -13.95 -3.06 -0.33
C THR A 207 -14.34 -4.02 0.78
N ILE A 208 -15.65 -4.05 1.09
CA ILE A 208 -16.21 -4.95 2.10
C ILE A 208 -16.17 -6.41 1.62
N ASP A 209 -16.18 -6.60 0.31
CA ASP A 209 -16.26 -7.91 -0.35
C ASP A 209 -14.90 -8.52 -0.65
N ASN A 210 -13.82 -7.86 -0.24
CA ASN A 210 -12.45 -8.32 -0.46
C ASN A 210 -11.91 -9.08 0.76
#